data_5d4f7ae4b77cdad8192393fd4ed8dfa2
#
_entry.id   5d4f7ae4b77cdad8192393fd4ed8dfa2
#
_cell.length_a   1.000
_cell.length_b   1.000
_cell.length_c   1.000
_cell.angle_alpha   90.00
_cell.angle_beta   90.00
_cell.angle_gamma   90.00
#
_symmetry.space_group_name_H-M   'P 1'
#
loop_
_entity.id
_entity.type
_entity.pdbx_description
1 polymer ?
#
loop_
_entity_poly.entity_id
_entity_poly.type
_entity_poly.pdbx_seq_one_letter_code
_entity_poly.pdbx_strand_id
1 'polypeptide(L)'
;MSPKPVNNRRDILLLMLYSPGRADTVNEPITGRTRFMKMLFLFREELMKRFLADAALTADDFYQFFPWNFGPFSRDVYDDLTFFELRGFIERSDAEEEALPEAAAEWERWLSMSRQEPGDSSMSEYDEQMFRLTDKGVKFVEDLYASLTVNQRRLLKEFKSRLVDVPLRALLRYVYENYESQTTRSQIREKVLGSHGTR
;
A
#
# COMPACT_ATOMS: atom_id res chain seq x y z
N MET A 1 25.60 10.14 15.49
CA MET A 1 24.32 9.66 16.09
C MET A 1 24.23 8.16 15.81
N SER A 2 23.88 7.35 16.78
CA SER A 2 23.63 5.91 16.52
C SER A 2 22.45 5.77 15.55
N PRO A 3 22.52 4.85 14.58
CA PRO A 3 21.40 4.64 13.65
C PRO A 3 20.13 4.27 14.43
N LYS A 4 19.02 4.86 14.07
CA LYS A 4 17.73 4.61 14.68
C LYS A 4 17.16 3.30 14.10
N PRO A 5 17.07 2.21 14.86
CA PRO A 5 16.55 0.97 14.33
C PRO A 5 15.06 1.10 13.98
N VAL A 6 14.60 0.34 13.00
CA VAL A 6 13.18 0.16 12.71
C VAL A 6 12.56 -0.56 13.92
N ASN A 7 11.63 0.08 14.60
CA ASN A 7 11.09 -0.42 15.85
C ASN A 7 9.55 -0.43 15.94
N ASN A 8 8.85 0.12 14.93
CA ASN A 8 7.40 0.14 14.91
C ASN A 8 6.84 0.11 13.48
N ARG A 9 5.54 -0.19 13.37
CA ARG A 9 4.82 -0.28 12.11
C ARG A 9 4.82 1.01 11.28
N ARG A 10 4.85 2.18 11.96
CA ARG A 10 4.86 3.51 11.32
C ARG A 10 6.17 3.77 10.59
N ASP A 11 7.27 3.24 11.12
CA ASP A 11 8.57 3.31 10.43
C ASP A 11 8.50 2.61 9.07
N ILE A 12 7.85 1.44 9.00
CA ILE A 12 7.67 0.70 7.74
C ILE A 12 6.76 1.45 6.77
N LEU A 13 5.67 2.06 7.25
CA LEU A 13 4.78 2.88 6.43
C LEU A 13 5.55 4.03 5.77
N LEU A 14 6.32 4.77 6.53
CA LEU A 14 7.12 5.89 6.03
C LEU A 14 8.26 5.43 5.11
N LEU A 15 8.96 4.34 5.46
CA LEU A 15 10.00 3.75 4.62
C LEU A 15 9.44 3.26 3.27
N MET A 16 8.21 2.74 3.24
CA MET A 16 7.55 2.33 2.01
C MET A 16 7.31 3.54 1.07
N LEU A 17 6.92 4.69 1.63
CA LEU A 17 6.79 5.93 0.84
C LEU A 17 8.16 6.45 0.39
N TYR A 18 9.16 6.46 1.29
CA TYR A 18 10.49 7.02 1.01
C TYR A 18 11.30 6.19 0.01
N SER A 19 11.23 4.87 0.12
CA SER A 19 12.05 3.96 -0.69
C SER A 19 11.90 4.22 -2.18
N PRO A 20 12.99 4.11 -2.97
CA PRO A 20 12.87 4.06 -4.42
C PRO A 20 11.95 2.94 -4.88
N GLY A 21 11.21 3.19 -5.93
CA GLY A 21 10.43 2.19 -6.64
C GLY A 21 10.95 1.99 -8.06
N ARG A 22 10.05 2.01 -9.03
CA ARG A 22 10.39 1.77 -10.45
C ARG A 22 11.18 2.92 -11.08
N ALA A 23 10.86 4.16 -10.69
CA ALA A 23 11.58 5.34 -11.17
C ALA A 23 13.02 5.45 -10.62
N ASP A 24 13.41 4.56 -9.72
CA ASP A 24 14.72 4.55 -9.05
C ASP A 24 15.07 5.84 -8.30
N THR A 25 14.07 6.60 -7.94
CA THR A 25 14.18 7.83 -7.14
C THR A 25 13.53 7.65 -5.78
N VAL A 26 14.12 8.25 -4.74
CA VAL A 26 13.50 8.27 -3.42
C VAL A 26 12.20 9.08 -3.44
N ASN A 27 11.28 8.76 -2.54
CA ASN A 27 9.99 9.43 -2.42
C ASN A 27 9.10 9.32 -3.67
N GLU A 28 9.27 8.24 -4.45
CA GLU A 28 8.36 7.93 -5.55
C GLU A 28 6.94 7.73 -5.01
N PRO A 29 5.93 8.46 -5.56
CA PRO A 29 4.56 8.41 -5.04
C PRO A 29 3.95 7.00 -5.15
N ILE A 30 3.01 6.72 -4.26
CA ILE A 30 2.15 5.54 -4.35
C ILE A 30 0.72 6.00 -4.64
N THR A 31 0.19 5.59 -5.79
CA THR A 31 -1.16 5.96 -6.22
C THR A 31 -2.18 4.99 -5.67
N GLY A 32 -3.19 5.54 -5.00
CA GLY A 32 -4.33 4.81 -4.47
C GLY A 32 -4.13 4.25 -3.07
N ARG A 33 -5.08 4.57 -2.19
CA ARG A 33 -5.11 4.07 -0.81
C ARG A 33 -5.25 2.54 -0.77
N THR A 34 -6.05 1.99 -1.68
CA THR A 34 -6.24 0.54 -1.81
C THR A 34 -4.92 -0.15 -2.16
N ARG A 35 -4.16 0.39 -3.12
CA ARG A 35 -2.83 -0.11 -3.46
C ARG A 35 -1.91 -0.10 -2.25
N PHE A 36 -1.82 1.04 -1.56
CA PHE A 36 -0.95 1.19 -0.40
C PHE A 36 -1.29 0.19 0.72
N MET A 37 -2.59 -0.01 0.97
CA MET A 37 -3.10 -1.03 1.90
C MET A 37 -2.63 -2.44 1.52
N LYS A 38 -2.74 -2.81 0.22
CA LYS A 38 -2.29 -4.13 -0.26
C LYS A 38 -0.77 -4.27 -0.23
N MET A 39 -0.03 -3.21 -0.49
CA MET A 39 1.43 -3.22 -0.35
C MET A 39 1.86 -3.48 1.10
N LEU A 40 1.25 -2.82 2.09
CA LEU A 40 1.55 -3.09 3.50
C LEU A 40 1.13 -4.51 3.93
N PHE A 41 0.00 -5.00 3.43
CA PHE A 41 -0.42 -6.38 3.64
C PHE A 41 0.61 -7.38 3.09
N LEU A 42 1.00 -7.23 1.83
CA LEU A 42 1.99 -8.11 1.19
C LEU A 42 3.38 -7.97 1.82
N PHE A 43 3.75 -6.78 2.28
CA PHE A 43 4.98 -6.62 3.07
C PHE A 43 4.96 -7.50 4.31
N ARG A 44 3.85 -7.51 5.08
CA ARG A 44 3.68 -8.38 6.24
C ARG A 44 3.82 -9.85 5.89
N GLU A 45 3.12 -10.30 4.87
CA GLU A 45 3.03 -11.72 4.53
C GLU A 45 4.31 -12.26 3.86
N GLU A 46 4.94 -11.48 2.98
CA GLU A 46 5.99 -11.98 2.10
C GLU A 46 7.40 -11.48 2.47
N LEU A 47 7.51 -10.28 3.00
CA LEU A 47 8.81 -9.63 3.16
C LEU A 47 9.25 -9.47 4.61
N MET A 48 8.32 -9.29 5.53
CA MET A 48 8.58 -8.88 6.89
C MET A 48 9.61 -9.75 7.60
N LYS A 49 9.47 -11.07 7.54
CA LYS A 49 10.41 -12.03 8.17
C LYS A 49 11.85 -11.86 7.70
N ARG A 50 12.04 -11.58 6.40
CA ARG A 50 13.37 -11.39 5.81
C ARG A 50 13.91 -9.98 6.06
N PHE A 51 13.01 -9.00 6.12
CA PHE A 51 13.36 -7.60 6.34
C PHE A 51 13.72 -7.31 7.79
N LEU A 52 13.04 -7.96 8.73
CA LEU A 52 13.18 -7.73 10.18
C LEU A 52 13.95 -8.84 10.89
N ALA A 53 14.77 -9.63 10.18
CA ALA A 53 15.49 -10.78 10.75
C ALA A 53 16.28 -10.43 12.03
N ASP A 54 16.75 -9.17 12.14
CA ASP A 54 17.53 -8.67 13.26
C ASP A 54 16.82 -7.54 14.03
N ALA A 55 15.52 -7.30 13.82
CA ALA A 55 14.76 -6.21 14.43
C ALA A 55 13.85 -6.71 15.56
N ALA A 56 13.58 -5.83 16.53
CA ALA A 56 12.70 -6.12 17.64
C ALA A 56 11.20 -6.14 17.27
N LEU A 57 10.83 -5.69 16.07
CA LEU A 57 9.44 -5.64 15.61
C LEU A 57 8.93 -7.04 15.24
N THR A 58 7.83 -7.45 15.84
CA THR A 58 7.18 -8.74 15.58
C THR A 58 5.97 -8.58 14.65
N ALA A 59 5.42 -9.71 14.17
CA ALA A 59 4.20 -9.69 13.38
C ALA A 59 2.99 -9.16 14.17
N ASP A 60 2.99 -9.32 15.48
CA ASP A 60 1.91 -8.84 16.37
C ASP A 60 1.98 -7.32 16.57
N ASP A 61 3.18 -6.73 16.48
CA ASP A 61 3.39 -5.29 16.56
C ASP A 61 3.12 -4.55 15.24
N PHE A 62 2.95 -5.32 14.15
CA PHE A 62 2.64 -4.77 12.83
C PHE A 62 1.14 -4.58 12.64
N TYR A 63 0.74 -4.00 11.50
CA TYR A 63 -0.66 -3.84 11.13
C TYR A 63 -1.39 -5.17 11.11
N GLN A 64 -2.53 -5.25 11.82
CA GLN A 64 -3.40 -6.42 11.77
C GLN A 64 -4.40 -6.24 10.62
N PHE A 65 -4.50 -7.26 9.76
CA PHE A 65 -5.39 -7.24 8.61
C PHE A 65 -6.53 -8.23 8.81
N PHE A 66 -7.70 -7.86 8.34
CA PHE A 66 -8.89 -8.70 8.36
C PHE A 66 -9.64 -8.60 7.00
N PRO A 67 -10.43 -9.62 6.65
CA PRO A 67 -11.21 -9.60 5.41
C PRO A 67 -12.24 -8.46 5.40
N TRP A 68 -12.23 -7.66 4.34
CA TRP A 68 -13.16 -6.55 4.14
C TRP A 68 -13.59 -6.44 2.67
N ASN A 69 -14.37 -5.41 2.32
CA ASN A 69 -15.00 -5.21 1.01
C ASN A 69 -14.07 -5.37 -0.20
N PHE A 70 -12.82 -5.00 -0.08
CA PHE A 70 -11.80 -5.09 -1.13
C PHE A 70 -10.60 -5.97 -0.72
N GLY A 71 -10.86 -7.04 0.03
CA GLY A 71 -9.83 -7.94 0.56
C GLY A 71 -9.21 -7.43 1.86
N PRO A 72 -7.93 -7.78 2.17
CA PRO A 72 -7.30 -7.46 3.45
C PRO A 72 -7.30 -5.95 3.73
N PHE A 73 -7.78 -5.61 4.91
CA PHE A 73 -7.95 -4.25 5.38
C PHE A 73 -7.41 -4.09 6.81
N SER A 74 -6.80 -2.97 7.10
CA SER A 74 -6.39 -2.57 8.45
C SER A 74 -6.80 -1.12 8.73
N ARG A 75 -7.58 -0.91 9.76
CA ARG A 75 -7.98 0.44 10.20
C ARG A 75 -6.77 1.26 10.62
N ASP A 76 -5.83 0.63 11.32
CA ASP A 76 -4.62 1.28 11.81
C ASP A 76 -3.78 1.92 10.71
N VAL A 77 -3.79 1.34 9.49
CA VAL A 77 -3.12 1.96 8.32
C VAL A 77 -3.76 3.29 7.97
N TYR A 78 -5.10 3.36 8.00
CA TYR A 78 -5.83 4.61 7.74
C TYR A 78 -5.55 5.66 8.81
N ASP A 79 -5.59 5.24 10.08
CA ASP A 79 -5.35 6.13 11.21
C ASP A 79 -3.92 6.68 11.19
N ASP A 80 -2.93 5.86 10.85
CA ASP A 80 -1.53 6.28 10.76
C ASP A 80 -1.26 7.17 9.53
N LEU A 81 -1.88 6.89 8.37
CA LEU A 81 -1.83 7.79 7.21
C LEU A 81 -2.40 9.17 7.55
N THR A 82 -3.60 9.21 8.13
CA THR A 82 -4.25 10.45 8.54
C THR A 82 -3.42 11.20 9.58
N PHE A 83 -2.84 10.48 10.54
CA PHE A 83 -1.95 11.08 11.53
C PHE A 83 -0.75 11.78 10.88
N PHE A 84 -0.09 11.15 9.91
CA PHE A 84 1.08 11.74 9.24
C PHE A 84 0.70 12.87 8.29
N GLU A 85 -0.46 12.82 7.65
CA GLU A 85 -0.99 13.93 6.86
C GLU A 85 -1.25 15.17 7.74
N LEU A 86 -1.99 15.00 8.84
CA LEU A 86 -2.28 16.09 9.77
C LEU A 86 -1.02 16.69 10.40
N ARG A 87 0.04 15.93 10.51
CA ARG A 87 1.34 16.38 11.01
C ARG A 87 2.25 16.95 9.92
N GLY A 88 1.80 16.94 8.66
CA GLY A 88 2.53 17.46 7.52
C GLY A 88 3.78 16.65 7.16
N PHE A 89 3.77 15.33 7.39
CA PHE A 89 4.83 14.41 6.93
C PHE A 89 4.48 13.74 5.60
N ILE A 90 3.19 13.58 5.33
CA ILE A 90 2.66 13.03 4.08
C ILE A 90 1.78 14.10 3.44
N GLU A 91 1.86 14.22 2.14
CA GLU A 91 0.93 14.99 1.33
C GLU A 91 0.20 14.09 0.36
N ARG A 92 -1.03 14.49 0.04
CA ARG A 92 -1.85 13.90 -1.01
C ARG A 92 -1.96 14.90 -2.15
N SER A 93 -1.84 14.40 -3.36
CA SER A 93 -2.17 15.13 -4.58
C SER A 93 -3.10 14.28 -5.43
N ASP A 94 -3.94 14.93 -6.21
CA ASP A 94 -4.68 14.21 -7.24
C ASP A 94 -3.67 13.62 -8.21
N ALA A 95 -3.89 12.37 -8.62
CA ALA A 95 -3.10 11.79 -9.70
C ALA A 95 -3.36 12.67 -10.92
N GLU A 96 -2.31 13.24 -11.51
CA GLU A 96 -2.44 13.86 -12.82
C GLU A 96 -3.04 12.80 -13.76
N GLU A 97 -4.04 13.20 -14.56
CA GLU A 97 -4.63 12.36 -15.61
C GLU A 97 -3.58 12.03 -16.67
N GLU A 98 -2.53 11.33 -16.31
CA GLU A 98 -1.82 10.53 -17.31
C GLU A 98 -2.80 9.44 -17.72
N ALA A 99 -3.20 9.50 -19.00
CA ALA A 99 -4.21 8.64 -19.60
C ALA A 99 -4.01 7.18 -19.16
N LEU A 100 -4.78 6.77 -18.15
CA LEU A 100 -4.84 5.38 -17.75
C LEU A 100 -5.21 4.54 -18.97
N PRO A 101 -4.57 3.40 -19.20
CA PRO A 101 -5.00 2.49 -20.24
C PRO A 101 -6.52 2.27 -20.14
N GLU A 102 -7.23 2.28 -21.25
CA GLU A 102 -8.71 2.22 -21.31
C GLU A 102 -9.32 1.14 -20.39
N ALA A 103 -8.64 -0.01 -20.28
CA ALA A 103 -9.00 -1.09 -19.37
C ALA A 103 -8.87 -0.74 -17.88
N ALA A 104 -7.94 0.13 -17.51
CA ALA A 104 -7.78 0.60 -16.12
C ALA A 104 -8.83 1.65 -15.78
N ALA A 105 -9.13 2.57 -16.71
CA ALA A 105 -10.18 3.57 -16.56
C ALA A 105 -11.58 2.93 -16.49
N GLU A 106 -11.83 1.85 -17.26
CA GLU A 106 -13.07 1.08 -17.17
C GLU A 106 -13.21 0.38 -15.82
N TRP A 107 -12.14 -0.21 -15.31
CA TRP A 107 -12.12 -0.85 -14.01
C TRP A 107 -12.34 0.13 -12.86
N GLU A 108 -11.72 1.28 -12.90
CA GLU A 108 -11.88 2.33 -11.87
C GLU A 108 -13.28 2.95 -11.92
N ARG A 109 -13.80 3.19 -13.12
CA ARG A 109 -15.19 3.61 -13.32
C ARG A 109 -16.17 2.59 -12.75
N TRP A 110 -15.87 1.30 -12.93
CA TRP A 110 -16.67 0.22 -12.36
C TRP A 110 -16.55 0.17 -10.83
N LEU A 111 -15.37 0.31 -10.25
CA LEU A 111 -15.19 0.42 -8.81
C LEU A 111 -16.02 1.58 -8.24
N SER A 112 -16.01 2.74 -8.88
CA SER A 112 -16.80 3.89 -8.46
C SER A 112 -18.31 3.64 -8.52
N MET A 113 -18.78 2.94 -9.55
CA MET A 113 -20.20 2.59 -9.71
C MET A 113 -20.68 1.50 -8.73
N SER A 114 -19.81 0.56 -8.35
CA SER A 114 -20.13 -0.50 -7.37
C SER A 114 -20.22 0.02 -5.93
N ARG A 115 -19.86 1.27 -5.70
CA ARG A 115 -19.82 1.95 -4.39
C ARG A 115 -21.11 2.71 -4.05
N GLN A 116 -22.14 2.64 -4.87
CA GLN A 116 -23.44 3.30 -4.62
C GLN A 116 -24.29 2.54 -3.58
N GLU A 117 -23.70 2.27 -2.40
CA GLU A 117 -24.49 2.06 -1.20
C GLU A 117 -24.55 3.38 -0.40
N PRO A 118 -25.72 3.76 0.13
CA PRO A 118 -25.87 5.03 0.84
C PRO A 118 -25.06 5.01 2.14
N GLY A 119 -23.92 5.66 2.15
CA GLY A 119 -23.06 5.87 3.32
C GLY A 119 -21.56 5.78 3.13
N ASP A 120 -21.04 5.30 1.99
CA ASP A 120 -19.59 5.12 1.77
C ASP A 120 -19.08 5.89 0.54
N SER A 121 -19.47 7.15 0.43
CA SER A 121 -19.02 8.06 -0.63
C SER A 121 -17.53 8.47 -0.50
N SER A 122 -16.85 8.04 0.57
CA SER A 122 -15.47 8.46 0.85
C SER A 122 -14.37 7.65 0.14
N MET A 123 -14.69 6.48 -0.43
CA MET A 123 -13.64 5.60 -0.98
C MET A 123 -13.27 5.86 -2.45
N SER A 124 -14.15 6.46 -3.26
CA SER A 124 -13.84 6.69 -4.69
C SER A 124 -12.82 7.81 -4.91
N GLU A 125 -12.92 8.86 -4.13
CA GLU A 125 -12.07 10.04 -4.21
C GLU A 125 -10.62 9.77 -3.75
N TYR A 126 -10.41 8.73 -2.93
CA TYR A 126 -9.11 8.39 -2.35
C TYR A 126 -8.28 7.40 -3.19
N ASP A 127 -8.87 6.69 -4.14
CA ASP A 127 -8.12 5.71 -4.95
C ASP A 127 -7.36 6.36 -6.12
N GLU A 128 -7.71 7.60 -6.49
CA GLU A 128 -7.01 8.41 -7.50
C GLU A 128 -5.92 9.31 -6.88
N GLN A 129 -5.80 9.32 -5.54
CA GLN A 129 -4.85 10.17 -4.85
C GLN A 129 -3.47 9.55 -4.77
N MET A 130 -2.44 10.34 -5.01
CA MET A 130 -1.06 9.97 -4.80
C MET A 130 -0.60 10.37 -3.40
N PHE A 131 0.08 9.45 -2.74
CA PHE A 131 0.70 9.65 -1.43
C PHE A 131 2.20 9.74 -1.58
N ARG A 132 2.79 10.80 -1.07
CA ARG A 132 4.24 10.95 -0.96
C ARG A 132 4.61 11.69 0.33
N LEU A 133 5.89 11.66 0.70
CA LEU A 133 6.38 12.45 1.82
C LEU A 133 6.54 13.91 1.39
N THR A 134 6.24 14.82 2.31
CA THR A 134 6.65 16.24 2.21
C THR A 134 8.15 16.36 2.45
N ASP A 135 8.74 17.55 2.22
CA ASP A 135 10.14 17.81 2.58
C ASP A 135 10.43 17.54 4.06
N LYS A 136 9.46 17.81 4.94
CA LYS A 136 9.54 17.47 6.37
C LYS A 136 9.56 15.96 6.59
N GLY A 137 8.70 15.24 5.87
CA GLY A 137 8.64 13.78 5.91
C GLY A 137 9.93 13.15 5.40
N VAL A 138 10.44 13.62 4.27
CA VAL A 138 11.72 13.18 3.69
C VAL A 138 12.85 13.32 4.70
N LYS A 139 13.05 14.51 5.28
CA LYS A 139 14.09 14.76 6.30
C LYS A 139 13.96 13.85 7.52
N PHE A 140 12.74 13.56 7.93
CA PHE A 140 12.49 12.67 9.08
C PHE A 140 12.86 11.21 8.79
N VAL A 141 12.59 10.75 7.56
CA VAL A 141 12.79 9.34 7.17
C VAL A 141 14.20 9.05 6.66
N GLU A 142 14.91 10.09 6.21
CA GLU A 142 16.25 9.96 5.63
C GLU A 142 17.23 9.24 6.57
N ASP A 143 17.29 9.65 7.83
CA ASP A 143 18.16 9.02 8.85
C ASP A 143 17.72 7.58 9.13
N LEU A 144 16.40 7.32 9.16
CA LEU A 144 15.86 5.98 9.35
C LEU A 144 16.23 5.07 8.17
N TYR A 145 16.07 5.57 6.94
CA TYR A 145 16.45 4.82 5.74
C TYR A 145 17.96 4.58 5.65
N ALA A 146 18.78 5.58 6.04
CA ALA A 146 20.22 5.44 6.11
C ALA A 146 20.67 4.37 7.13
N SER A 147 19.90 4.15 8.19
CA SER A 147 20.15 3.13 9.20
C SER A 147 19.90 1.69 8.73
N LEU A 148 19.14 1.53 7.63
CA LEU A 148 18.87 0.21 7.07
C LEU A 148 20.16 -0.42 6.50
N THR A 149 20.28 -1.72 6.64
CA THR A 149 21.33 -2.48 5.96
C THR A 149 21.18 -2.40 4.44
N VAL A 150 22.25 -2.65 3.71
CA VAL A 150 22.21 -2.72 2.24
C VAL A 150 21.16 -3.72 1.75
N ASN A 151 21.05 -4.87 2.44
CA ASN A 151 20.06 -5.89 2.09
C ASN A 151 18.63 -5.40 2.33
N GLN A 152 18.34 -4.73 3.44
CA GLN A 152 17.02 -4.17 3.72
C GLN A 152 16.62 -3.13 2.69
N ARG A 153 17.52 -2.20 2.33
CA ARG A 153 17.26 -1.20 1.27
C ARG A 153 16.98 -1.86 -0.07
N ARG A 154 17.75 -2.88 -0.44
CA ARG A 154 17.54 -3.65 -1.67
C ARG A 154 16.17 -4.35 -1.67
N LEU A 155 15.84 -5.06 -0.59
CA LEU A 155 14.56 -5.75 -0.44
C LEU A 155 13.36 -4.79 -0.57
N LEU A 156 13.44 -3.62 0.08
CA LEU A 156 12.37 -2.64 0.06
C LEU A 156 12.20 -2.01 -1.33
N LYS A 157 13.32 -1.67 -2.00
CA LYS A 157 13.32 -1.18 -3.37
C LYS A 157 12.72 -2.20 -4.34
N GLU A 158 13.19 -3.44 -4.32
CA GLU A 158 12.67 -4.51 -5.17
C GLU A 158 11.18 -4.75 -4.95
N PHE A 159 10.75 -4.72 -3.70
CA PHE A 159 9.34 -4.88 -3.34
C PHE A 159 8.48 -3.73 -3.88
N LYS A 160 8.85 -2.48 -3.63
CA LYS A 160 8.11 -1.31 -4.12
C LYS A 160 8.09 -1.28 -5.65
N SER A 161 9.24 -1.50 -6.31
CA SER A 161 9.35 -1.51 -7.77
C SER A 161 8.42 -2.52 -8.45
N ARG A 162 8.16 -3.66 -7.81
CA ARG A 162 7.23 -4.67 -8.34
C ARG A 162 5.76 -4.29 -8.23
N LEU A 163 5.40 -3.42 -7.28
CA LEU A 163 4.00 -3.20 -6.90
C LEU A 163 3.49 -1.79 -7.20
N VAL A 164 4.37 -0.80 -7.32
CA VAL A 164 3.97 0.62 -7.42
C VAL A 164 3.18 0.92 -8.69
N ASP A 165 3.56 0.29 -9.83
CA ASP A 165 2.94 0.52 -11.15
C ASP A 165 2.11 -0.67 -11.65
N VAL A 166 2.03 -1.76 -10.89
CA VAL A 166 1.18 -2.88 -11.28
C VAL A 166 -0.28 -2.41 -11.36
N PRO A 167 -1.04 -2.71 -12.43
CA PRO A 167 -2.46 -2.40 -12.48
C PRO A 167 -3.18 -2.88 -11.21
N LEU A 168 -4.01 -2.03 -10.60
CA LEU A 168 -4.67 -2.35 -9.32
C LEU A 168 -5.43 -3.68 -9.39
N ARG A 169 -6.09 -3.95 -10.53
CA ARG A 169 -6.77 -5.23 -10.76
C ARG A 169 -5.83 -6.44 -10.66
N ALA A 170 -4.62 -6.34 -11.23
CA ALA A 170 -3.64 -7.42 -11.17
C ALA A 170 -3.12 -7.63 -9.74
N LEU A 171 -2.89 -6.54 -8.98
CA LEU A 171 -2.53 -6.59 -7.58
C LEU A 171 -3.62 -7.23 -6.72
N LEU A 172 -4.88 -6.83 -6.92
CA LEU A 172 -6.02 -7.44 -6.24
C LEU A 172 -6.16 -8.92 -6.58
N ARG A 173 -6.04 -9.29 -7.87
CA ARG A 173 -6.08 -10.68 -8.32
C ARG A 173 -5.03 -11.52 -7.63
N TYR A 174 -3.78 -11.04 -7.59
CA TYR A 174 -2.71 -11.73 -6.87
C TYR A 174 -3.04 -11.98 -5.39
N VAL A 175 -3.54 -10.94 -4.69
CA VAL A 175 -3.95 -11.07 -3.28
C VAL A 175 -5.09 -12.08 -3.14
N TYR A 176 -6.05 -12.10 -4.05
CA TYR A 176 -7.23 -12.96 -3.96
C TYR A 176 -6.92 -14.43 -4.27
N GLU A 177 -5.98 -14.68 -5.19
CA GLU A 177 -5.53 -16.03 -5.54
C GLU A 177 -4.64 -16.65 -4.44
N ASN A 178 -3.82 -15.83 -3.77
CA ASN A 178 -2.82 -16.33 -2.82
C ASN A 178 -3.27 -16.24 -1.34
N TYR A 179 -4.26 -15.40 -1.02
CA TYR A 179 -4.69 -15.13 0.36
C TYR A 179 -6.22 -15.23 0.49
N GLU A 180 -6.76 -16.39 0.16
CA GLU A 180 -8.22 -16.62 0.10
C GLU A 180 -8.93 -16.27 1.42
N SER A 181 -8.36 -16.62 2.57
CA SER A 181 -8.91 -16.31 3.89
C SER A 181 -9.12 -14.82 4.14
N GLN A 182 -8.31 -13.98 3.50
CA GLN A 182 -8.37 -12.52 3.61
C GLN A 182 -9.34 -11.86 2.62
N THR A 183 -10.03 -12.65 1.80
CA THR A 183 -10.93 -12.16 0.74
C THR A 183 -12.36 -12.69 0.87
N THR A 184 -12.67 -13.41 1.95
CA THR A 184 -13.96 -14.07 2.18
C THR A 184 -15.14 -13.10 2.24
N ARG A 185 -14.93 -11.84 2.63
CA ARG A 185 -15.93 -10.78 2.71
C ARG A 185 -15.91 -9.82 1.53
N SER A 186 -15.10 -10.12 0.49
CA SER A 186 -14.95 -9.19 -0.62
C SER A 186 -16.19 -9.14 -1.51
N GLN A 187 -16.69 -7.93 -1.74
CA GLN A 187 -17.79 -7.65 -2.66
C GLN A 187 -17.39 -7.78 -4.14
N ILE A 188 -16.08 -7.76 -4.42
CA ILE A 188 -15.55 -7.76 -5.79
C ILE A 188 -14.83 -9.06 -6.15
N ARG A 189 -14.87 -10.09 -5.28
CA ARG A 189 -14.11 -11.32 -5.46
C ARG A 189 -14.35 -11.98 -6.82
N GLU A 190 -15.62 -12.19 -7.17
CA GLU A 190 -16.00 -12.85 -8.43
C GLU A 190 -15.53 -12.07 -9.67
N LYS A 191 -15.55 -10.75 -9.61
CA LYS A 191 -15.11 -9.89 -10.70
C LYS A 191 -13.59 -9.81 -10.84
N VAL A 192 -12.87 -9.86 -9.72
CA VAL A 192 -11.40 -9.88 -9.71
C VAL A 192 -10.88 -11.21 -10.25
N LEU A 193 -11.47 -12.32 -9.82
CA LEU A 193 -11.04 -13.66 -10.22
C LEU A 193 -11.59 -14.07 -11.60
N GLY A 194 -12.64 -13.41 -12.09
CA GLY A 194 -13.44 -13.84 -13.24
C GLY A 194 -14.45 -14.89 -12.80
N SER A 195 -15.70 -14.82 -13.28
CA SER A 195 -16.65 -15.90 -13.12
C SER A 195 -16.07 -17.15 -13.77
N HIS A 196 -15.70 -18.13 -12.98
CA HIS A 196 -15.48 -19.48 -13.48
C HIS A 196 -16.85 -19.96 -13.96
N GLY A 197 -17.06 -19.87 -15.27
CA GLY A 197 -18.22 -20.50 -15.89
C GLY A 197 -18.21 -21.96 -15.49
N THR A 198 -19.14 -22.34 -14.64
CA THR A 198 -19.56 -23.73 -14.45
C THR A 198 -19.92 -24.28 -15.83
N ARG A 199 -19.08 -25.14 -16.36
CA ARG A 199 -19.47 -26.08 -17.39
C ARG A 199 -20.09 -27.30 -16.76
#